data_56ce6bee0001939ed959bf776d902cf2
#
_entry.id   56ce6bee0001939ed959bf776d902cf2
#
_cell.length_a   1.000
_cell.length_b   1.000
_cell.length_c   1.000
_cell.angle_alpha   90.00
_cell.angle_beta   90.00
_cell.angle_gamma   90.00
#
_symmetry.space_group_name_H-M   'P 1'
#
loop_
_entity.id
_entity.type
_entity.pdbx_description
1 polymer ?
#
loop_
_entity_poly.entity_id
_entity_poly.type
_entity_poly.pdbx_seq_one_letter_code
_entity_poly.pdbx_strand_id
1 'polypeptide(L)'
;MKFNTEAKALGFKDGDILIGTDQGEFKDFSADLYRHISEAKRVDLIRDGKKMSLTLPGDLNLLGMLKAEPSFVRPLIPAVIDSVMADSPAAEIGLQKDDKIVAFNGKAIDSYNEFTDQIGILDDIMTGAKTQADSLKIRTATIVVSRSDESGAMREDTLAVTLTPDLKIGFYVKTLAGIYEPYTREYGFFESIPAGIKYGWNVLAGYVNDMKYVFTADGAKSLGGFGAIGSLFPPMWDWYMFWKMTAFLSIILAFMNILPIPALDGGHVLFLIYEMVTRRKPSETFMIRAEYVGFGILILLMVVANLNDILRWLGYM
;
A
#
# COMPACT_ATOMS: atom_id res chain seq x y z
N MET A 1 -10.36 -7.53 8.73
CA MET A 1 -9.18 -6.69 8.56
C MET A 1 -8.36 -6.63 9.83
N LYS A 2 -7.09 -6.24 9.76
CA LYS A 2 -6.22 -5.90 10.89
C LYS A 2 -5.94 -4.41 10.86
N PHE A 3 -6.00 -3.75 12.00
CA PHE A 3 -5.90 -2.29 12.12
C PHE A 3 -4.75 -1.89 13.04
N ASN A 4 -4.11 -0.76 12.76
CA ASN A 4 -3.11 -0.17 13.64
C ASN A 4 -3.76 0.58 14.83
N THR A 5 -2.92 1.16 15.70
CA THR A 5 -3.39 1.87 16.90
C THR A 5 -4.25 3.10 16.56
N GLU A 6 -3.91 3.84 15.49
CA GLU A 6 -4.67 5.03 15.07
C GLU A 6 -6.08 4.64 14.59
N ALA A 7 -6.16 3.60 13.74
CA ALA A 7 -7.46 3.09 13.29
C ALA A 7 -8.32 2.59 14.47
N LYS A 8 -7.70 1.90 15.42
CA LYS A 8 -8.40 1.42 16.63
C LYS A 8 -8.93 2.58 17.49
N ALA A 9 -8.20 3.70 17.57
CA ALA A 9 -8.66 4.89 18.25
C ALA A 9 -9.91 5.52 17.61
N LEU A 10 -10.11 5.31 16.28
CA LEU A 10 -11.31 5.71 15.56
C LEU A 10 -12.49 4.72 15.71
N GLY A 11 -12.29 3.62 16.46
CA GLY A 11 -13.33 2.64 16.74
C GLY A 11 -13.29 1.38 15.88
N PHE A 12 -12.35 1.24 14.93
CA PHE A 12 -12.14 -0.01 14.21
C PHE A 12 -11.63 -1.11 15.15
N LYS A 13 -11.97 -2.35 14.85
CA LYS A 13 -11.47 -3.54 15.58
C LYS A 13 -10.95 -4.58 14.62
N ASP A 14 -9.94 -5.31 15.08
CA ASP A 14 -9.41 -6.45 14.32
C ASP A 14 -10.55 -7.46 14.10
N GLY A 15 -10.63 -8.00 12.88
CA GLY A 15 -11.72 -8.86 12.45
C GLY A 15 -12.85 -8.14 11.72
N ASP A 16 -12.99 -6.82 11.81
CA ASP A 16 -13.99 -6.07 11.04
C ASP A 16 -13.87 -6.35 9.54
N ILE A 17 -15.01 -6.50 8.87
CA ILE A 17 -15.11 -6.61 7.41
C ILE A 17 -15.63 -5.28 6.89
N LEU A 18 -14.82 -4.53 6.17
CA LEU A 18 -15.19 -3.25 5.59
C LEU A 18 -16.12 -3.47 4.39
N ILE A 19 -17.25 -2.77 4.34
CA ILE A 19 -18.23 -2.84 3.26
C ILE A 19 -18.09 -1.62 2.34
N GLY A 20 -18.08 -0.42 2.91
CA GLY A 20 -18.07 0.82 2.16
C GLY A 20 -18.08 2.04 3.07
N THR A 21 -18.30 3.20 2.45
CA THR A 21 -18.40 4.50 3.11
C THR A 21 -19.65 5.22 2.64
N ASP A 22 -19.89 6.42 3.17
CA ASP A 22 -20.89 7.35 2.64
C ASP A 22 -20.63 7.79 1.18
N GLN A 23 -19.45 7.47 0.63
CA GLN A 23 -19.09 7.73 -0.78
C GLN A 23 -19.28 6.52 -1.70
N GLY A 24 -19.54 5.34 -1.16
CA GLY A 24 -19.78 4.11 -1.92
C GLY A 24 -19.18 2.85 -1.31
N GLU A 25 -19.40 1.73 -1.97
CA GLU A 25 -18.88 0.43 -1.56
C GLU A 25 -17.40 0.28 -1.93
N PHE A 26 -16.63 -0.38 -1.09
CA PHE A 26 -15.26 -0.79 -1.41
C PHE A 26 -15.28 -1.88 -2.48
N LYS A 27 -14.43 -1.73 -3.48
CA LYS A 27 -14.33 -2.68 -4.60
C LYS A 27 -13.08 -3.54 -4.52
N ASP A 28 -12.01 -2.97 -3.99
CA ASP A 28 -10.73 -3.64 -3.86
C ASP A 28 -9.97 -3.12 -2.63
N PHE A 29 -8.85 -3.78 -2.31
CA PHE A 29 -7.92 -3.37 -1.27
C PHE A 29 -6.76 -2.59 -1.93
N SER A 30 -7.03 -1.35 -2.31
CA SER A 30 -6.11 -0.47 -3.02
C SER A 30 -5.96 0.89 -2.31
N ALA A 31 -5.21 1.80 -2.94
CA ALA A 31 -5.10 3.18 -2.48
C ALA A 31 -6.47 3.89 -2.41
N ASP A 32 -7.45 3.47 -3.21
CA ASP A 32 -8.81 4.00 -3.17
C ASP A 32 -9.51 3.70 -1.85
N LEU A 33 -9.25 2.53 -1.24
CA LEU A 33 -9.73 2.23 0.11
C LEU A 33 -9.29 3.30 1.12
N TYR A 34 -8.01 3.64 1.12
CA TYR A 34 -7.45 4.66 2.03
C TYR A 34 -8.02 6.04 1.76
N ARG A 35 -8.18 6.41 0.49
CA ARG A 35 -8.79 7.68 0.09
C ARG A 35 -10.24 7.77 0.56
N HIS A 36 -11.04 6.74 0.30
CA HIS A 36 -12.43 6.69 0.74
C HIS A 36 -12.55 6.77 2.26
N ILE A 37 -11.72 6.06 3.02
CA ILE A 37 -11.73 6.14 4.49
C ILE A 37 -11.31 7.53 4.96
N SER A 38 -10.31 8.15 4.34
CA SER A 38 -9.79 9.45 4.78
C SER A 38 -10.80 10.59 4.66
N GLU A 39 -11.65 10.53 3.64
CA GLU A 39 -12.66 11.55 3.34
C GLU A 39 -14.07 11.22 3.88
N ALA A 40 -14.26 9.99 4.40
CA ALA A 40 -15.55 9.51 4.85
C ALA A 40 -15.96 10.12 6.19
N LYS A 41 -17.23 10.45 6.31
CA LYS A 41 -17.88 10.74 7.59
C LYS A 41 -18.49 9.49 8.23
N ARG A 42 -18.67 8.43 7.44
CA ARG A 42 -19.21 7.14 7.88
C ARG A 42 -18.55 6.00 7.12
N VAL A 43 -18.20 4.94 7.86
CA VAL A 43 -17.75 3.66 7.30
C VAL A 43 -18.72 2.58 7.75
N ASP A 44 -19.22 1.81 6.80
CA ASP A 44 -20.09 0.67 7.02
C ASP A 44 -19.24 -0.62 7.05
N LEU A 45 -19.46 -1.45 8.07
CA LEU A 45 -18.69 -2.67 8.29
C LEU A 45 -19.54 -3.79 8.91
N ILE A 46 -19.02 -5.02 8.87
CA ILE A 46 -19.56 -6.16 9.62
C ILE A 46 -18.60 -6.47 10.76
N ARG A 47 -19.12 -6.51 11.97
CA ARG A 47 -18.43 -6.93 13.19
C ARG A 47 -19.22 -8.02 13.86
N ASP A 48 -18.60 -9.15 14.17
CA ASP A 48 -19.22 -10.32 14.77
C ASP A 48 -20.51 -10.75 14.05
N GLY A 49 -20.48 -10.71 12.71
CA GLY A 49 -21.61 -11.06 11.84
C GLY A 49 -22.73 -10.00 11.75
N LYS A 50 -22.61 -8.86 12.45
CA LYS A 50 -23.61 -7.80 12.46
C LYS A 50 -23.14 -6.58 11.67
N LYS A 51 -24.02 -6.05 10.81
CA LYS A 51 -23.76 -4.78 10.12
C LYS A 51 -23.82 -3.64 11.11
N MET A 52 -22.85 -2.74 11.04
CA MET A 52 -22.80 -1.52 11.82
C MET A 52 -22.06 -0.41 11.06
N SER A 53 -22.14 0.80 11.55
CA SER A 53 -21.47 1.96 10.98
C SER A 53 -20.64 2.65 12.05
N LEU A 54 -19.45 3.12 11.65
CA LEU A 54 -18.60 3.99 12.44
C LEU A 54 -18.66 5.40 11.88
N THR A 55 -18.70 6.40 12.77
CA THR A 55 -18.57 7.81 12.39
C THR A 55 -17.10 8.19 12.37
N LEU A 56 -16.67 8.84 11.30
CA LEU A 56 -15.30 9.34 11.12
C LEU A 56 -15.28 10.86 11.01
N PRO A 57 -14.12 11.52 11.24
CA PRO A 57 -13.99 12.99 11.13
C PRO A 57 -14.27 13.53 9.71
N GLY A 58 -13.98 12.74 8.65
CA GLY A 58 -14.14 13.15 7.26
C GLY A 58 -12.95 13.90 6.66
N ASP A 59 -11.85 14.01 7.41
CA ASP A 59 -10.64 14.76 7.05
C ASP A 59 -9.36 14.09 7.58
N LEU A 60 -9.33 12.75 7.59
CA LEU A 60 -8.15 12.01 8.05
C LEU A 60 -6.96 12.28 7.11
N ASN A 61 -5.77 12.30 7.69
CA ASN A 61 -4.54 12.48 6.92
C ASN A 61 -4.23 11.25 6.05
N LEU A 62 -4.64 11.29 4.79
CA LEU A 62 -4.40 10.21 3.82
C LEU A 62 -2.92 9.81 3.72
N LEU A 63 -2.01 10.79 3.64
CA LEU A 63 -0.58 10.51 3.51
C LEU A 63 -0.02 9.88 4.79
N GLY A 64 -0.50 10.31 5.96
CA GLY A 64 -0.19 9.68 7.24
C GLY A 64 -0.67 8.23 7.28
N MET A 65 -1.89 7.97 6.85
CA MET A 65 -2.45 6.62 6.79
C MET A 65 -1.66 5.70 5.85
N LEU A 66 -1.23 6.20 4.69
CA LEU A 66 -0.45 5.44 3.70
C LEU A 66 0.98 5.13 4.17
N LYS A 67 1.57 6.01 4.99
CA LYS A 67 2.94 5.87 5.52
C LYS A 67 2.99 5.22 6.90
N ALA A 68 1.83 4.96 7.51
CA ALA A 68 1.77 4.40 8.87
C ALA A 68 2.43 3.02 8.95
N GLU A 69 3.25 2.82 9.95
CA GLU A 69 3.87 1.53 10.28
C GLU A 69 3.52 1.15 11.74
N PRO A 70 2.82 0.04 11.93
CA PRO A 70 2.17 -0.81 10.90
C PRO A 70 1.06 -0.07 10.15
N SER A 71 0.81 -0.48 8.91
CA SER A 71 -0.19 0.16 8.02
C SER A 71 -1.54 0.33 8.70
N PHE A 72 -2.24 1.42 8.40
CA PHE A 72 -3.53 1.79 9.00
C PHE A 72 -4.54 0.64 8.97
N VAL A 73 -4.64 -0.05 7.85
CA VAL A 73 -5.45 -1.26 7.68
C VAL A 73 -4.72 -2.29 6.80
N ARG A 74 -4.80 -3.56 7.17
CA ARG A 74 -4.20 -4.68 6.45
C ARG A 74 -5.20 -5.83 6.33
N PRO A 75 -5.13 -6.68 5.28
CA PRO A 75 -5.85 -7.94 5.28
C PRO A 75 -5.45 -8.78 6.49
N LEU A 76 -6.41 -9.38 7.17
CA LEU A 76 -6.13 -10.29 8.28
C LEU A 76 -5.66 -11.63 7.72
N ILE A 77 -4.47 -12.05 8.09
CA ILE A 77 -3.88 -13.33 7.69
C ILE A 77 -3.86 -14.24 8.92
N PRO A 78 -4.55 -15.39 8.90
CA PRO A 78 -4.47 -16.35 9.98
C PRO A 78 -3.04 -16.84 10.19
N ALA A 79 -2.62 -17.03 11.45
CA ALA A 79 -1.30 -17.55 11.80
C ALA A 79 -1.27 -19.09 11.69
N VAL A 80 -1.71 -19.64 10.54
CA VAL A 80 -1.75 -21.08 10.26
C VAL A 80 -0.71 -21.42 9.20
N ILE A 81 0.14 -22.39 9.51
CA ILE A 81 1.24 -22.84 8.65
C ILE A 81 0.65 -23.60 7.45
N ASP A 82 0.99 -23.19 6.24
CA ASP A 82 0.64 -23.89 5.00
C ASP A 82 1.73 -24.89 4.58
N SER A 83 2.98 -24.47 4.72
CA SER A 83 4.13 -25.33 4.42
C SER A 83 5.37 -24.92 5.19
N VAL A 84 6.28 -25.88 5.41
CA VAL A 84 7.55 -25.70 6.08
C VAL A 84 8.68 -25.90 5.10
N MET A 85 9.66 -25.01 5.09
CA MET A 85 10.85 -25.08 4.24
C MET A 85 11.78 -26.19 4.76
N ALA A 86 12.26 -27.05 3.86
CA ALA A 86 13.35 -27.97 4.19
C ALA A 86 14.60 -27.21 4.67
N ASP A 87 15.38 -27.81 5.53
CA ASP A 87 16.65 -27.25 6.07
C ASP A 87 16.46 -25.86 6.72
N SER A 88 15.34 -25.65 7.40
CA SER A 88 15.00 -24.40 8.08
C SER A 88 14.84 -24.60 9.59
N PRO A 89 14.99 -23.53 10.40
CA PRO A 89 14.68 -23.59 11.82
C PRO A 89 13.29 -24.15 12.15
N ALA A 90 12.30 -23.90 11.29
CA ALA A 90 10.95 -24.43 11.42
C ALA A 90 10.93 -25.96 11.30
N ALA A 91 11.69 -26.52 10.35
CA ALA A 91 11.80 -27.97 10.18
C ALA A 91 12.55 -28.62 11.35
N GLU A 92 13.63 -27.99 11.83
CA GLU A 92 14.44 -28.47 12.96
C GLU A 92 13.61 -28.60 14.24
N ILE A 93 12.69 -27.66 14.51
CA ILE A 93 11.84 -27.68 15.71
C ILE A 93 10.54 -28.49 15.52
N GLY A 94 10.34 -29.09 14.33
CA GLY A 94 9.20 -29.95 14.03
C GLY A 94 7.87 -29.22 13.83
N LEU A 95 7.89 -27.98 13.31
CA LEU A 95 6.69 -27.32 12.84
C LEU A 95 6.07 -28.09 11.66
N GLN A 96 4.76 -28.13 11.60
CA GLN A 96 4.02 -28.89 10.60
C GLN A 96 2.99 -28.01 9.89
N LYS A 97 2.53 -28.49 8.73
CA LYS A 97 1.37 -27.93 8.07
C LYS A 97 0.15 -27.98 8.98
N ASP A 98 -0.69 -26.95 8.89
CA ASP A 98 -1.90 -26.73 9.69
C ASP A 98 -1.66 -26.44 11.19
N ASP A 99 -0.40 -26.34 11.64
CA ASP A 99 -0.10 -25.76 12.96
C ASP A 99 -0.57 -24.30 13.01
N LYS A 100 -1.30 -23.95 14.09
CA LYS A 100 -1.69 -22.56 14.35
C LYS A 100 -0.75 -21.96 15.40
N ILE A 101 -0.02 -20.92 15.05
CA ILE A 101 0.79 -20.17 16.00
C ILE A 101 -0.13 -19.38 16.93
N VAL A 102 -0.06 -19.62 18.22
CA VAL A 102 -0.92 -18.98 19.24
C VAL A 102 -0.13 -18.06 20.18
N ALA A 103 1.21 -18.22 20.28
CA ALA A 103 2.05 -17.28 21.00
C ALA A 103 3.48 -17.26 20.45
N PHE A 104 4.14 -16.11 20.60
CA PHE A 104 5.55 -15.89 20.26
C PHE A 104 6.22 -15.09 21.38
N ASN A 105 7.33 -15.61 21.93
CA ASN A 105 8.06 -15.03 23.09
C ASN A 105 7.12 -14.66 24.25
N GLY A 106 6.16 -15.55 24.57
CA GLY A 106 5.19 -15.35 25.65
C GLY A 106 4.07 -14.36 25.36
N LYS A 107 4.04 -13.75 24.18
CA LYS A 107 2.96 -12.86 23.73
C LYS A 107 1.96 -13.63 22.87
N ALA A 108 0.67 -13.55 23.20
CA ALA A 108 -0.39 -14.17 22.41
C ALA A 108 -0.40 -13.62 20.98
N ILE A 109 -0.66 -14.50 20.00
CA ILE A 109 -0.71 -14.20 18.56
C ILE A 109 -2.06 -14.66 18.02
N ASP A 110 -2.87 -13.71 17.54
CA ASP A 110 -4.17 -13.98 16.92
C ASP A 110 -4.10 -14.04 15.39
N SER A 111 -3.04 -13.47 14.80
CA SER A 111 -2.86 -13.38 13.35
C SER A 111 -1.39 -13.43 12.95
N TYR A 112 -1.11 -13.83 11.71
CA TYR A 112 0.22 -13.76 11.14
C TYR A 112 0.75 -12.32 11.07
N ASN A 113 -0.15 -11.34 10.94
CA ASN A 113 0.21 -9.92 11.02
C ASN A 113 0.87 -9.58 12.37
N GLU A 114 0.31 -10.07 13.48
CA GLU A 114 0.91 -9.85 14.81
C GLU A 114 2.24 -10.57 14.97
N PHE A 115 2.34 -11.78 14.41
CA PHE A 115 3.60 -12.52 14.39
C PHE A 115 4.70 -11.72 13.67
N THR A 116 4.41 -11.18 12.47
CA THR A 116 5.37 -10.35 11.72
C THR A 116 5.70 -9.05 12.44
N ASP A 117 4.74 -8.43 13.13
CA ASP A 117 4.99 -7.24 13.95
C ASP A 117 5.95 -7.55 15.11
N GLN A 118 5.87 -8.75 15.73
CA GLN A 118 6.83 -9.17 16.74
C GLN A 118 8.22 -9.44 16.16
N ILE A 119 8.33 -9.99 14.96
CA ILE A 119 9.61 -10.15 14.26
C ILE A 119 10.22 -8.77 13.95
N GLY A 120 9.42 -7.78 13.52
CA GLY A 120 9.89 -6.40 13.30
C GLY A 120 10.50 -5.77 14.56
N ILE A 121 9.89 -6.00 15.74
CA ILE A 121 10.47 -5.55 17.02
C ILE A 121 11.84 -6.21 17.28
N LEU A 122 12.01 -7.49 16.94
CA LEU A 122 13.32 -8.15 17.07
C LEU A 122 14.35 -7.56 16.11
N ASP A 123 13.94 -7.16 14.91
CA ASP A 123 14.80 -6.51 13.92
C ASP A 123 15.31 -5.15 14.41
N ASP A 124 14.42 -4.35 14.99
CA ASP A 124 14.80 -3.09 15.64
C ASP A 124 15.82 -3.30 16.76
N ILE A 125 15.63 -4.33 17.60
CA ILE A 125 16.57 -4.67 18.67
C ILE A 125 17.89 -5.19 18.08
N MET A 126 17.85 -5.95 16.98
CA MET A 126 19.02 -6.52 16.32
C MET A 126 19.97 -5.42 15.79
N THR A 127 19.46 -4.27 15.37
CA THR A 127 20.29 -3.13 14.97
C THR A 127 21.22 -2.64 16.07
N GLY A 128 20.88 -2.89 17.35
CA GLY A 128 21.69 -2.57 18.51
C GLY A 128 22.68 -3.65 18.95
N ALA A 129 22.66 -4.85 18.33
CA ALA A 129 23.53 -5.96 18.68
C ALA A 129 25.00 -5.65 18.32
N LYS A 130 25.89 -5.73 19.32
CA LYS A 130 27.32 -5.42 19.13
C LYS A 130 28.19 -6.67 19.02
N THR A 131 27.70 -7.81 19.47
CA THR A 131 28.45 -9.07 19.50
C THR A 131 27.62 -10.21 18.90
N GLN A 132 28.30 -11.26 18.46
CA GLN A 132 27.67 -12.48 17.97
C GLN A 132 26.79 -13.15 19.03
N ALA A 133 27.20 -13.03 20.31
CA ALA A 133 26.43 -13.54 21.45
C ALA A 133 25.13 -12.74 21.66
N ASP A 134 25.15 -11.41 21.49
CA ASP A 134 23.96 -10.57 21.56
C ASP A 134 22.98 -10.94 20.43
N SER A 135 23.50 -11.08 19.21
CA SER A 135 22.69 -11.51 18.05
C SER A 135 22.04 -12.88 18.29
N LEU A 136 22.78 -13.88 18.80
CA LEU A 136 22.23 -15.20 19.09
C LEU A 136 21.13 -15.13 20.17
N LYS A 137 21.31 -14.33 21.21
CA LYS A 137 20.32 -14.15 22.26
C LYS A 137 19.01 -13.54 21.71
N ILE A 138 19.10 -12.54 20.83
CA ILE A 138 17.93 -11.89 20.21
C ILE A 138 17.20 -12.88 19.29
N ARG A 139 17.93 -13.72 18.56
CA ARG A 139 17.37 -14.71 17.64
C ARG A 139 16.78 -15.95 18.31
N THR A 140 17.10 -16.18 19.61
CA THR A 140 16.52 -17.30 20.36
C THR A 140 15.13 -16.91 20.85
N ALA A 141 14.12 -17.63 20.39
CA ALA A 141 12.71 -17.34 20.64
C ALA A 141 11.95 -18.61 21.04
N THR A 142 10.74 -18.42 21.58
CA THR A 142 9.79 -19.51 21.84
C THR A 142 8.54 -19.30 21.00
N ILE A 143 8.06 -20.38 20.39
CA ILE A 143 6.80 -20.40 19.63
C ILE A 143 5.87 -21.39 20.32
N VAL A 144 4.62 -20.99 20.55
CA VAL A 144 3.57 -21.91 20.97
C VAL A 144 2.64 -22.14 19.79
N VAL A 145 2.45 -23.40 19.45
CA VAL A 145 1.55 -23.80 18.37
C VAL A 145 0.41 -24.65 18.95
N SER A 146 -0.79 -24.41 18.41
CA SER A 146 -1.95 -25.26 18.64
C SER A 146 -2.07 -26.23 17.46
N ARG A 147 -2.08 -27.51 17.77
CA ARG A 147 -2.05 -28.63 16.83
C ARG A 147 -3.19 -29.59 17.15
N SER A 148 -3.86 -30.10 16.12
CA SER A 148 -4.82 -31.19 16.28
C SER A 148 -4.09 -32.53 16.39
N ASP A 149 -4.39 -33.30 17.42
CA ASP A 149 -3.89 -34.69 17.54
C ASP A 149 -4.74 -35.65 16.68
N GLU A 150 -4.34 -36.93 16.67
CA GLU A 150 -5.04 -37.99 15.94
C GLU A 150 -6.50 -38.22 16.40
N SER A 151 -6.85 -37.75 17.60
CA SER A 151 -8.21 -37.82 18.15
C SER A 151 -9.07 -36.59 17.81
N GLY A 152 -8.45 -35.54 17.18
CA GLY A 152 -9.07 -34.26 16.90
C GLY A 152 -9.06 -33.29 18.10
N ALA A 153 -8.40 -33.63 19.20
CA ALA A 153 -8.24 -32.72 20.32
C ALA A 153 -7.13 -31.72 20.04
N MET A 154 -7.34 -30.45 20.42
CA MET A 154 -6.33 -29.40 20.27
C MET A 154 -5.32 -29.47 21.42
N ARG A 155 -4.05 -29.57 21.06
CA ARG A 155 -2.92 -29.56 21.98
C ARG A 155 -2.02 -28.36 21.69
N GLU A 156 -1.50 -27.76 22.73
CA GLU A 156 -0.51 -26.69 22.60
C GLU A 156 0.90 -27.24 22.88
N ASP A 157 1.78 -27.03 21.92
CA ASP A 157 3.20 -27.39 22.02
C ASP A 157 4.05 -26.12 22.06
N THR A 158 4.95 -26.05 23.05
CA THR A 158 5.92 -24.95 23.17
C THR A 158 7.26 -25.38 22.59
N LEU A 159 7.72 -24.70 21.57
CA LEU A 159 8.93 -25.01 20.82
C LEU A 159 9.94 -23.88 20.95
N ALA A 160 11.18 -24.22 21.28
CA ALA A 160 12.30 -23.27 21.25
C ALA A 160 12.90 -23.23 19.85
N VAL A 161 13.11 -22.04 19.31
CA VAL A 161 13.64 -21.84 17.96
C VAL A 161 14.77 -20.82 17.97
N THR A 162 15.79 -21.05 17.15
CA THR A 162 16.80 -20.04 16.83
C THR A 162 16.57 -19.56 15.41
N LEU A 163 16.14 -18.31 15.24
CA LEU A 163 15.90 -17.70 13.94
C LEU A 163 17.21 -17.59 13.15
N THR A 164 17.11 -17.53 11.82
CA THR A 164 18.27 -17.21 10.95
C THR A 164 18.82 -15.81 11.27
N PRO A 165 20.02 -15.44 10.80
CA PRO A 165 20.53 -14.08 10.93
C PRO A 165 19.57 -13.00 10.40
N ASP A 166 18.77 -13.32 9.39
CA ASP A 166 17.74 -12.46 8.80
C ASP A 166 16.38 -12.59 9.52
N LEU A 167 16.36 -13.10 10.76
CA LEU A 167 15.16 -13.29 11.59
C LEU A 167 14.05 -14.14 10.93
N LYS A 168 14.40 -15.05 10.04
CA LYS A 168 13.47 -15.97 9.40
C LYS A 168 13.39 -17.30 10.17
N ILE A 169 12.20 -17.91 10.17
CA ILE A 169 11.95 -19.22 10.78
C ILE A 169 11.88 -20.31 9.70
N GLY A 170 11.33 -19.99 8.53
CA GLY A 170 11.30 -20.91 7.39
C GLY A 170 10.00 -21.67 7.24
N PHE A 171 8.87 -21.01 7.43
CA PHE A 171 7.56 -21.52 7.05
C PHE A 171 6.79 -20.50 6.20
N TYR A 172 5.77 -20.97 5.52
CA TYR A 172 4.83 -20.13 4.76
C TYR A 172 3.43 -20.27 5.36
N VAL A 173 2.68 -19.19 5.34
CA VAL A 173 1.22 -19.17 5.59
C VAL A 173 0.48 -19.12 4.26
N LYS A 174 -0.80 -19.43 4.26
CA LYS A 174 -1.63 -19.31 3.05
C LYS A 174 -1.53 -17.91 2.47
N THR A 175 -1.39 -17.81 1.16
CA THR A 175 -1.43 -16.52 0.46
C THR A 175 -2.80 -15.87 0.60
N LEU A 176 -2.88 -14.55 0.40
CA LEU A 176 -4.17 -13.85 0.42
C LEU A 176 -5.18 -14.45 -0.55
N ALA A 177 -4.73 -14.88 -1.75
CA ALA A 177 -5.57 -15.56 -2.74
C ALA A 177 -6.04 -16.95 -2.27
N GLY A 178 -5.30 -17.62 -1.37
CA GLY A 178 -5.70 -18.87 -0.77
C GLY A 178 -6.64 -18.73 0.44
N ILE A 179 -6.75 -17.50 1.00
CA ILE A 179 -7.63 -17.19 2.13
C ILE A 179 -8.91 -16.50 1.65
N TYR A 180 -8.76 -15.57 0.73
CA TYR A 180 -9.85 -14.76 0.16
C TYR A 180 -9.92 -15.05 -1.33
N GLU A 181 -11.04 -15.62 -1.78
CA GLU A 181 -11.23 -15.86 -3.21
C GLU A 181 -11.18 -14.54 -3.98
N PRO A 182 -10.23 -14.36 -4.92
CA PRO A 182 -10.17 -13.15 -5.72
C PRO A 182 -11.39 -13.07 -6.64
N TYR A 183 -12.14 -11.99 -6.55
CA TYR A 183 -13.22 -11.74 -7.49
C TYR A 183 -12.63 -11.19 -8.79
N THR A 184 -12.62 -12.01 -9.84
CA THR A 184 -12.22 -11.60 -11.18
C THR A 184 -13.47 -11.25 -11.99
N ARG A 185 -13.56 -10.01 -12.44
CA ARG A 185 -14.62 -9.56 -13.34
C ARG A 185 -14.13 -9.61 -14.77
N GLU A 186 -14.70 -10.52 -15.53
CA GLU A 186 -14.41 -10.65 -16.96
C GLU A 186 -15.38 -9.80 -17.77
N TYR A 187 -14.89 -9.20 -18.84
CA TYR A 187 -15.67 -8.39 -19.77
C TYR A 187 -15.51 -8.94 -21.17
N GLY A 188 -16.60 -9.04 -21.91
CA GLY A 188 -16.57 -9.27 -23.36
C GLY A 188 -15.92 -8.09 -24.09
N PHE A 189 -15.50 -8.30 -25.34
CA PHE A 189 -14.80 -7.28 -26.13
C PHE A 189 -15.54 -5.94 -26.15
N PHE A 190 -16.83 -5.92 -26.44
CA PHE A 190 -17.63 -4.69 -26.49
C PHE A 190 -17.92 -4.10 -25.10
N GLU A 191 -18.01 -4.92 -24.07
CA GLU A 191 -18.24 -4.48 -22.70
C GLU A 191 -16.98 -3.90 -22.06
N SER A 192 -15.81 -4.33 -22.51
CA SER A 192 -14.52 -3.83 -22.03
C SER A 192 -14.31 -2.35 -22.33
N ILE A 193 -14.84 -1.85 -23.46
CA ILE A 193 -14.67 -0.45 -23.89
C ILE A 193 -15.31 0.53 -22.88
N PRO A 194 -16.63 0.47 -22.59
CA PRO A 194 -17.22 1.37 -21.61
C PRO A 194 -16.70 1.13 -20.19
N ALA A 195 -16.35 -0.11 -19.83
CA ALA A 195 -15.74 -0.43 -18.55
C ALA A 195 -14.35 0.21 -18.40
N GLY A 196 -13.52 0.15 -19.46
CA GLY A 196 -12.20 0.78 -19.51
C GLY A 196 -12.28 2.31 -19.45
N ILE A 197 -13.21 2.94 -20.18
CA ILE A 197 -13.44 4.39 -20.13
C ILE A 197 -13.84 4.81 -18.69
N LYS A 198 -14.77 4.09 -18.08
CA LYS A 198 -15.19 4.36 -16.70
C LYS A 198 -14.05 4.19 -15.69
N TYR A 199 -13.25 3.14 -15.85
CA TYR A 199 -12.08 2.91 -15.01
C TYR A 199 -11.06 4.05 -15.19
N GLY A 200 -10.71 4.41 -16.43
CA GLY A 200 -9.78 5.49 -16.73
C GLY A 200 -10.25 6.84 -16.17
N TRP A 201 -11.56 7.13 -16.26
CA TRP A 201 -12.14 8.33 -15.66
C TRP A 201 -12.00 8.35 -14.14
N ASN A 202 -12.27 7.23 -13.47
CA ASN A 202 -12.11 7.13 -12.02
C ASN A 202 -10.65 7.32 -11.58
N VAL A 203 -9.70 6.72 -12.33
CA VAL A 203 -8.26 6.90 -12.08
C VAL A 203 -7.88 8.37 -12.21
N LEU A 204 -8.33 9.02 -13.29
CA LEU A 204 -8.07 10.44 -13.53
C LEU A 204 -8.67 11.33 -12.42
N ALA A 205 -9.94 11.10 -12.07
CA ALA A 205 -10.62 11.85 -11.02
C ALA A 205 -9.90 11.71 -9.67
N GLY A 206 -9.47 10.49 -9.31
CA GLY A 206 -8.66 10.23 -8.14
C GLY A 206 -7.34 11.00 -8.16
N TYR A 207 -6.64 10.98 -9.29
CA TYR A 207 -5.36 11.67 -9.45
C TYR A 207 -5.51 13.20 -9.32
N VAL A 208 -6.56 13.77 -9.94
CA VAL A 208 -6.89 15.21 -9.79
C VAL A 208 -7.16 15.58 -8.33
N ASN A 209 -7.92 14.74 -7.63
CA ASN A 209 -8.21 14.98 -6.21
C ASN A 209 -6.94 14.90 -5.34
N ASP A 210 -5.99 14.03 -5.68
CA ASP A 210 -4.73 13.89 -4.96
C ASP A 210 -3.76 15.06 -5.21
N MET A 211 -3.94 15.85 -6.28
CA MET A 211 -3.09 17.02 -6.54
C MET A 211 -3.09 18.03 -5.39
N LYS A 212 -4.14 18.09 -4.58
CA LYS A 212 -4.17 18.93 -3.38
C LYS A 212 -3.02 18.62 -2.40
N TYR A 213 -2.56 17.35 -2.38
CA TYR A 213 -1.48 16.94 -1.48
C TYR A 213 -0.09 17.34 -1.98
N VAL A 214 0.09 17.57 -3.29
CA VAL A 214 1.40 17.94 -3.88
C VAL A 214 1.93 19.25 -3.26
N PHE A 215 1.04 20.14 -2.85
CA PHE A 215 1.38 21.42 -2.22
C PHE A 215 1.60 21.31 -0.71
N THR A 216 1.55 20.13 -0.14
CA THR A 216 1.89 19.87 1.27
C THR A 216 3.35 19.45 1.40
N ALA A 217 3.96 19.65 2.58
CA ALA A 217 5.34 19.23 2.84
C ALA A 217 5.52 17.71 2.66
N ASP A 218 4.53 16.91 3.09
CA ASP A 218 4.56 15.46 2.95
C ASP A 218 4.33 15.02 1.51
N GLY A 219 3.48 15.71 0.77
CA GLY A 219 3.25 15.47 -0.65
C GLY A 219 4.48 15.78 -1.49
N ALA A 220 5.17 16.89 -1.23
CA ALA A 220 6.42 17.23 -1.90
C ALA A 220 7.50 16.14 -1.70
N LYS A 221 7.62 15.57 -0.50
CA LYS A 221 8.50 14.43 -0.21
C LYS A 221 8.03 13.13 -0.87
N SER A 222 6.74 13.01 -1.17
CA SER A 222 6.15 11.82 -1.80
C SER A 222 6.25 11.85 -3.33
N LEU A 223 6.67 12.99 -3.93
CA LEU A 223 6.91 13.06 -5.37
C LEU A 223 7.99 12.04 -5.75
N GLY A 224 7.62 11.14 -6.67
CA GLY A 224 8.53 10.14 -7.24
C GLY A 224 9.04 10.58 -8.60
N GLY A 225 10.30 10.24 -8.87
CA GLY A 225 10.94 10.40 -10.17
C GLY A 225 10.91 9.11 -10.99
N PHE A 226 11.92 8.91 -11.83
CA PHE A 226 12.02 7.73 -12.68
C PHE A 226 12.17 6.43 -11.90
N GLY A 227 12.86 6.45 -10.74
CA GLY A 227 13.00 5.29 -9.86
C GLY A 227 11.66 4.84 -9.30
N ALA A 228 10.85 5.78 -8.81
CA ALA A 228 9.52 5.50 -8.31
C ALA A 228 8.58 4.94 -9.41
N ILE A 229 8.64 5.49 -10.64
CA ILE A 229 7.89 4.97 -11.78
C ILE A 229 8.33 3.55 -12.11
N GLY A 230 9.64 3.28 -12.12
CA GLY A 230 10.19 1.95 -12.36
C GLY A 230 9.72 0.92 -11.33
N SER A 231 9.62 1.31 -10.05
CA SER A 231 9.16 0.42 -8.97
C SER A 231 7.68 0.03 -9.05
N LEU A 232 6.87 0.70 -9.88
CA LEU A 232 5.48 0.31 -10.13
C LEU A 232 5.38 -0.98 -10.97
N PHE A 233 6.44 -1.35 -11.68
CA PHE A 233 6.48 -2.58 -12.47
C PHE A 233 6.96 -3.74 -11.60
N PRO A 234 6.32 -4.93 -11.69
CA PRO A 234 6.75 -6.09 -10.93
C PRO A 234 8.14 -6.58 -11.39
N PRO A 235 8.91 -7.23 -10.50
CA PRO A 235 10.25 -7.74 -10.83
C PRO A 235 10.24 -8.90 -11.85
N MET A 236 9.10 -9.58 -11.99
CA MET A 236 8.86 -10.59 -13.01
C MET A 236 7.86 -10.06 -14.04
N TRP A 237 8.03 -10.49 -15.30
CA TRP A 237 7.15 -10.05 -16.36
C TRP A 237 5.72 -10.52 -16.14
N ASP A 238 4.79 -9.55 -16.12
CA ASP A 238 3.34 -9.77 -15.98
C ASP A 238 2.63 -8.91 -17.03
N TRP A 239 1.95 -9.57 -17.99
CA TRP A 239 1.24 -8.90 -19.07
C TRP A 239 0.08 -8.02 -18.57
N TYR A 240 -0.65 -8.43 -17.54
CA TYR A 240 -1.74 -7.64 -16.97
C TYR A 240 -1.19 -6.35 -16.33
N MET A 241 -0.17 -6.46 -15.51
CA MET A 241 0.48 -5.31 -14.87
C MET A 241 1.13 -4.40 -15.90
N PHE A 242 1.76 -4.94 -16.95
CA PHE A 242 2.33 -4.14 -18.03
C PHE A 242 1.27 -3.26 -18.71
N TRP A 243 0.14 -3.83 -19.15
CA TRP A 243 -0.92 -3.06 -19.80
C TRP A 243 -1.61 -2.10 -18.84
N LYS A 244 -1.82 -2.51 -17.59
CA LYS A 244 -2.39 -1.65 -16.53
C LYS A 244 -1.52 -0.41 -16.28
N MET A 245 -0.20 -0.58 -16.13
CA MET A 245 0.74 0.52 -15.91
C MET A 245 0.88 1.40 -17.15
N THR A 246 0.90 0.81 -18.35
CA THR A 246 0.92 1.56 -19.62
C THR A 246 -0.31 2.45 -19.74
N ALA A 247 -1.50 1.92 -19.46
CA ALA A 247 -2.74 2.69 -19.48
C ALA A 247 -2.72 3.81 -18.42
N PHE A 248 -2.28 3.50 -17.21
CA PHE A 248 -2.16 4.46 -16.12
C PHE A 248 -1.23 5.62 -16.47
N LEU A 249 -0.01 5.32 -16.94
CA LEU A 249 0.96 6.34 -17.35
C LEU A 249 0.45 7.18 -18.52
N SER A 250 -0.26 6.56 -19.48
CA SER A 250 -0.86 7.28 -20.61
C SER A 250 -1.94 8.27 -20.17
N ILE A 251 -2.79 7.88 -19.20
CA ILE A 251 -3.83 8.76 -18.64
C ILE A 251 -3.18 9.94 -17.91
N ILE A 252 -2.16 9.68 -17.09
CA ILE A 252 -1.45 10.74 -16.36
C ILE A 252 -0.75 11.69 -17.33
N LEU A 253 -0.07 11.16 -18.34
CA LEU A 253 0.63 11.98 -19.34
C LEU A 253 -0.36 12.86 -20.14
N ALA A 254 -1.50 12.31 -20.54
CA ALA A 254 -2.56 13.07 -21.18
C ALA A 254 -3.09 14.19 -20.27
N PHE A 255 -3.32 13.88 -18.99
CA PHE A 255 -3.76 14.87 -18.01
C PHE A 255 -2.73 15.99 -17.82
N MET A 256 -1.45 15.62 -17.62
CA MET A 256 -0.38 16.61 -17.45
C MET A 256 -0.28 17.55 -18.65
N ASN A 257 -0.49 17.04 -19.87
CA ASN A 257 -0.47 17.85 -21.09
C ASN A 257 -1.68 18.80 -21.21
N ILE A 258 -2.79 18.52 -20.54
CA ILE A 258 -3.97 19.43 -20.52
C ILE A 258 -3.77 20.59 -19.52
N LEU A 259 -2.88 20.45 -18.54
CA LEU A 259 -2.67 21.52 -17.56
C LEU A 259 -2.20 22.82 -18.24
N PRO A 260 -2.69 23.99 -17.79
CA PRO A 260 -2.37 25.29 -18.37
C PRO A 260 -0.95 25.76 -17.98
N ILE A 261 0.02 24.89 -18.15
CA ILE A 261 1.44 25.17 -17.86
C ILE A 261 2.12 25.49 -19.19
N PRO A 262 2.66 26.72 -19.37
CA PRO A 262 3.48 27.02 -20.53
C PRO A 262 4.64 26.00 -20.62
N ALA A 263 5.02 25.59 -21.83
CA ALA A 263 5.89 24.47 -22.17
C ALA A 263 5.20 23.09 -22.26
N LEU A 264 3.92 22.98 -21.91
CA LEU A 264 3.05 21.83 -22.22
C LEU A 264 1.97 22.24 -23.24
N ASP A 265 1.34 21.26 -23.87
CA ASP A 265 0.29 21.51 -24.88
C ASP A 265 -0.85 22.39 -24.35
N GLY A 266 -1.25 22.17 -23.07
CA GLY A 266 -2.29 22.97 -22.41
C GLY A 266 -1.93 24.45 -22.26
N GLY A 267 -0.65 24.78 -22.15
CA GLY A 267 -0.20 26.17 -22.18
C GLY A 267 -0.44 26.86 -23.54
N HIS A 268 -0.20 26.15 -24.62
CA HIS A 268 -0.51 26.66 -25.95
C HIS A 268 -2.03 26.81 -26.17
N VAL A 269 -2.82 25.86 -25.70
CA VAL A 269 -4.29 25.97 -25.71
C VAL A 269 -4.75 27.20 -24.91
N LEU A 270 -4.13 27.51 -23.77
CA LEU A 270 -4.43 28.71 -22.99
C LEU A 270 -4.17 29.99 -23.79
N PHE A 271 -3.05 30.07 -24.54
CA PHE A 271 -2.76 31.19 -25.39
C PHE A 271 -3.77 31.35 -26.53
N LEU A 272 -4.22 30.23 -27.14
CA LEU A 272 -5.26 30.23 -28.16
C LEU A 272 -6.62 30.69 -27.59
N ILE A 273 -7.00 30.24 -26.39
CA ILE A 273 -8.22 30.70 -25.71
C ILE A 273 -8.14 32.21 -25.45
N TYR A 274 -6.98 32.71 -24.96
CA TYR A 274 -6.78 34.13 -24.77
C TYR A 274 -6.96 34.91 -26.08
N GLU A 275 -6.36 34.46 -27.19
CA GLU A 275 -6.52 35.09 -28.50
C GLU A 275 -7.98 35.10 -28.98
N MET A 276 -8.70 34.00 -28.79
CA MET A 276 -10.09 33.85 -29.14
C MET A 276 -11.02 34.79 -28.36
N VAL A 277 -10.77 34.93 -27.06
CA VAL A 277 -11.60 35.78 -26.19
C VAL A 277 -11.27 37.28 -26.37
N THR A 278 -10.00 37.63 -26.44
CA THR A 278 -9.56 39.03 -26.50
C THR A 278 -9.47 39.54 -27.95
N ARG A 279 -9.52 38.65 -28.95
CA ARG A 279 -9.25 38.94 -30.36
C ARG A 279 -7.88 39.58 -30.62
N ARG A 280 -6.93 39.35 -29.71
CA ARG A 280 -5.55 39.87 -29.78
C ARG A 280 -4.58 38.75 -29.53
N LYS A 281 -3.56 38.63 -30.39
CA LYS A 281 -2.47 37.68 -30.16
C LYS A 281 -1.59 38.13 -28.98
N PRO A 282 -1.21 37.22 -28.07
CA PRO A 282 -0.16 37.51 -27.12
C PRO A 282 1.13 37.89 -27.86
N SER A 283 1.94 38.76 -27.28
CA SER A 283 3.25 39.07 -27.90
C SER A 283 4.16 37.83 -27.88
N GLU A 284 4.95 37.65 -28.93
CA GLU A 284 5.93 36.55 -29.02
C GLU A 284 6.88 36.55 -27.83
N THR A 285 7.36 37.73 -27.42
CA THR A 285 8.23 37.89 -26.25
C THR A 285 7.56 37.39 -24.96
N PHE A 286 6.26 37.60 -24.79
CA PHE A 286 5.51 37.10 -23.64
C PHE A 286 5.40 35.57 -23.68
N MET A 287 5.03 35.02 -24.83
CA MET A 287 4.91 33.56 -25.00
C MET A 287 6.24 32.85 -24.70
N ILE A 288 7.35 33.32 -25.28
CA ILE A 288 8.69 32.79 -25.06
C ILE A 288 9.08 32.85 -23.58
N ARG A 289 8.84 33.99 -22.91
CA ARG A 289 9.14 34.10 -21.46
C ARG A 289 8.29 33.16 -20.62
N ALA A 290 7.01 33.01 -20.95
CA ALA A 290 6.11 32.07 -20.27
C ALA A 290 6.59 30.62 -20.44
N GLU A 291 7.02 30.23 -21.65
CA GLU A 291 7.60 28.90 -21.93
C GLU A 291 8.88 28.66 -21.13
N TYR A 292 9.79 29.63 -21.02
CA TYR A 292 10.99 29.50 -20.18
C TYR A 292 10.64 29.31 -18.70
N VAL A 293 9.64 30.03 -18.19
CA VAL A 293 9.17 29.87 -16.81
C VAL A 293 8.56 28.48 -16.61
N GLY A 294 7.69 28.04 -17.53
CA GLY A 294 7.08 26.71 -17.49
C GLY A 294 8.13 25.60 -17.53
N PHE A 295 9.09 25.71 -18.43
CA PHE A 295 10.21 24.78 -18.55
C PHE A 295 11.08 24.75 -17.27
N GLY A 296 11.33 25.91 -16.68
CA GLY A 296 12.04 26.01 -15.39
C GLY A 296 11.31 25.29 -14.26
N ILE A 297 9.97 25.43 -14.20
CA ILE A 297 9.12 24.70 -13.23
C ILE A 297 9.22 23.19 -13.45
N LEU A 298 9.14 22.73 -14.70
CA LEU A 298 9.22 21.30 -15.02
C LEU A 298 10.57 20.71 -14.64
N ILE A 299 11.69 21.42 -14.93
CA ILE A 299 13.04 21.00 -14.52
C ILE A 299 13.13 20.93 -12.99
N LEU A 300 12.63 21.95 -12.29
CA LEU A 300 12.66 21.96 -10.83
C LEU A 300 11.91 20.75 -10.25
N LEU A 301 10.70 20.47 -10.74
CA LEU A 301 9.92 19.29 -10.31
C LEU A 301 10.66 17.99 -10.61
N MET A 302 11.27 17.88 -11.79
CA MET A 302 12.07 16.71 -12.17
C MET A 302 13.26 16.51 -11.23
N VAL A 303 13.98 17.57 -10.90
CA VAL A 303 15.14 17.51 -9.98
C VAL A 303 14.67 17.10 -8.58
N VAL A 304 13.61 17.71 -8.06
CA VAL A 304 13.05 17.37 -6.73
C VAL A 304 12.61 15.90 -6.69
N ALA A 305 11.86 15.44 -7.68
CA ALA A 305 11.35 14.07 -7.74
C ALA A 305 12.49 13.03 -7.78
N ASN A 306 13.50 13.23 -8.63
CA ASN A 306 14.65 12.32 -8.71
C ASN A 306 15.55 12.40 -7.45
N LEU A 307 15.69 13.58 -6.84
CA LEU A 307 16.39 13.73 -5.57
C LEU A 307 15.69 12.94 -4.46
N ASN A 308 14.36 13.01 -4.38
CA ASN A 308 13.58 12.20 -3.44
C ASN A 308 13.81 10.69 -3.66
N ASP A 309 13.87 10.22 -4.92
CA ASP A 309 14.17 8.81 -5.21
C ASP A 309 15.55 8.41 -4.68
N ILE A 310 16.56 9.25 -4.88
CA ILE A 310 17.92 9.02 -4.36
C ILE A 310 17.93 8.99 -2.83
N LEU A 311 17.25 9.93 -2.17
CA LEU A 311 17.17 10.00 -0.71
C LEU A 311 16.46 8.77 -0.11
N ARG A 312 15.38 8.27 -0.76
CA ARG A 312 14.73 7.01 -0.37
C ARG A 312 15.65 5.82 -0.53
N TRP A 313 16.38 5.75 -1.66
CA TRP A 313 17.32 4.66 -1.90
C TRP A 313 18.48 4.64 -0.87
N LEU A 314 18.90 5.81 -0.40
CA LEU A 314 19.91 5.96 0.66
C LEU A 314 19.35 5.79 2.09
N GLY A 315 18.03 5.59 2.27
CA GLY A 315 17.39 5.42 3.56
C GLY A 315 17.22 6.70 4.40
N TYR A 316 17.26 7.88 3.76
CA TYR A 316 17.05 9.17 4.45
C TYR A 316 15.57 9.62 4.44
N MET A 317 14.68 8.89 3.77
CA MET A 317 13.24 9.20 3.66
C MET A 317 12.41 7.92 3.71
#